data_11c9992b885cae384d67b7bdb7c25097
#
_entry.id   11c9992b885cae384d67b7bdb7c25097
#
_cell.length_a   1.000
_cell.length_b   1.000
_cell.length_c   1.000
_cell.angle_alpha   90.00
_cell.angle_beta   90.00
_cell.angle_gamma   90.00
#
_symmetry.space_group_name_H-M   'P 1'
#
loop_
_entity.id
_entity.type
_entity.pdbx_description
1 polymer ?
#
loop_
_entity_poly.entity_id
_entity_poly.type
_entity_poly.pdbx_seq_one_letter_code
_entity_poly.pdbx_strand_id
1 'polypeptide(L)'
;MEFLATLIGSPSKADLDYRDVEEVKETLEQEGYTSSNPFWIESNVACDIPFTGSNIGQAKEHIKKCLTGSEIDIVVQPAKNRRKKILVADMDSTIVKGETLDELAGLIGLKKQVSEITKRAMRGEIDFKESLLERVSLLKGVPVAAMKETLQNITLTPGAIPLVRTMSFNGAYTVLLSGGFSYFTTAIAKL
;
A
#
# COMPACT_ATOMS: atom_id res chain seq x y z
N MET A 1 -8.00 -24.48 11.88
CA MET A 1 -7.40 -23.14 12.20
C MET A 1 -8.41 -22.10 11.72
N GLU A 2 -8.55 -20.98 12.43
CA GLU A 2 -9.49 -19.93 12.09
C GLU A 2 -8.86 -18.88 11.17
N PHE A 3 -9.55 -18.55 10.10
CA PHE A 3 -9.12 -17.63 9.04
C PHE A 3 -10.17 -16.56 8.79
N LEU A 4 -9.79 -15.50 8.12
CA LEU A 4 -10.65 -14.47 7.58
C LEU A 4 -10.40 -14.32 6.09
N ALA A 5 -11.47 -14.34 5.31
CA ALA A 5 -11.49 -13.83 3.95
C ALA A 5 -12.07 -12.42 3.99
N THR A 6 -11.28 -11.43 3.63
CA THR A 6 -11.72 -10.04 3.52
C THR A 6 -11.94 -9.73 2.04
N LEU A 7 -13.14 -9.36 1.69
CA LEU A 7 -13.50 -8.85 0.37
C LEU A 7 -13.51 -7.33 0.42
N ILE A 8 -12.90 -6.69 -0.59
CA ILE A 8 -12.75 -5.24 -0.62
C ILE A 8 -13.13 -4.76 -2.02
N GLY A 9 -14.22 -4.04 -2.12
CA GLY A 9 -14.65 -3.33 -3.32
C GLY A 9 -14.08 -1.91 -3.37
N SER A 10 -14.39 -1.19 -4.43
CA SER A 10 -13.97 0.20 -4.60
C SER A 10 -14.76 1.13 -3.69
N PRO A 11 -14.11 1.93 -2.81
CA PRO A 11 -14.82 2.91 -1.99
C PRO A 11 -15.61 3.95 -2.78
N SER A 12 -15.20 4.23 -4.03
CA SER A 12 -15.88 5.20 -4.89
C SER A 12 -17.08 4.63 -5.62
N LYS A 13 -17.13 3.29 -5.81
CA LYS A 13 -18.21 2.61 -6.51
C LYS A 13 -19.20 1.97 -5.53
N ALA A 14 -18.74 1.59 -4.33
CA ALA A 14 -19.49 0.80 -3.35
C ALA A 14 -20.09 -0.46 -4.01
N ASP A 15 -19.24 -1.19 -4.74
CA ASP A 15 -19.62 -2.25 -5.67
C ASP A 15 -19.54 -3.69 -5.10
N LEU A 16 -19.17 -3.83 -3.83
CA LEU A 16 -19.27 -5.12 -3.12
C LEU A 16 -20.72 -5.30 -2.62
N ASP A 17 -21.44 -6.28 -3.17
CA ASP A 17 -22.80 -6.51 -2.75
C ASP A 17 -22.96 -7.79 -1.87
N TYR A 18 -24.15 -8.00 -1.37
CA TYR A 18 -24.46 -9.16 -0.51
C TYR A 18 -24.33 -10.48 -1.28
N ARG A 19 -24.57 -10.49 -2.58
CA ARG A 19 -24.47 -11.70 -3.41
C ARG A 19 -23.04 -12.17 -3.56
N ASP A 20 -22.08 -11.23 -3.72
CA ASP A 20 -20.67 -11.57 -3.78
C ASP A 20 -20.21 -12.25 -2.47
N VAL A 21 -20.69 -11.74 -1.33
CA VAL A 21 -20.34 -12.28 -0.01
C VAL A 21 -20.93 -13.67 0.20
N GLU A 22 -22.20 -13.88 -0.16
CA GLU A 22 -22.86 -15.19 -0.04
C GLU A 22 -22.26 -16.21 -1.02
N GLU A 23 -21.95 -15.82 -2.26
CA GLU A 23 -21.30 -16.69 -3.24
C GLU A 23 -19.94 -17.20 -2.76
N VAL A 24 -19.15 -16.32 -2.15
CA VAL A 24 -17.84 -16.71 -1.55
C VAL A 24 -18.05 -17.64 -0.36
N LYS A 25 -19.05 -17.38 0.48
CA LYS A 25 -19.37 -18.22 1.63
C LYS A 25 -19.79 -19.62 1.18
N GLU A 26 -20.72 -19.70 0.23
CA GLU A 26 -21.17 -20.96 -0.35
C GLU A 26 -20.02 -21.74 -1.02
N THR A 27 -19.14 -21.04 -1.75
CA THR A 27 -17.95 -21.65 -2.36
C THR A 27 -17.04 -22.27 -1.29
N LEU A 28 -16.78 -21.57 -0.21
CA LEU A 28 -15.99 -22.11 0.90
C LEU A 28 -16.64 -23.37 1.50
N GLU A 29 -17.95 -23.37 1.72
CA GLU A 29 -18.68 -24.51 2.28
C GLU A 29 -18.69 -25.72 1.34
N GLN A 30 -18.86 -25.52 0.03
CA GLN A 30 -18.78 -26.55 -1.00
C GLN A 30 -17.40 -27.22 -1.08
N GLU A 31 -16.37 -26.46 -0.81
CA GLU A 31 -14.96 -26.91 -0.80
C GLU A 31 -14.51 -27.47 0.55
N GLY A 32 -15.46 -27.70 1.47
CA GLY A 32 -15.24 -28.37 2.76
C GLY A 32 -14.69 -27.47 3.87
N TYR A 33 -14.78 -26.15 3.74
CA TYR A 33 -14.51 -25.21 4.83
C TYR A 33 -15.80 -24.98 5.62
N THR A 34 -15.65 -24.62 6.90
CA THR A 34 -16.81 -24.20 7.71
C THR A 34 -16.80 -22.69 7.86
N SER A 35 -17.75 -22.01 7.24
CA SER A 35 -17.88 -20.56 7.33
C SER A 35 -18.77 -20.13 8.51
N SER A 36 -18.51 -18.92 9.02
CA SER A 36 -19.34 -18.24 10.01
C SER A 36 -20.05 -17.04 9.36
N ASN A 37 -20.94 -16.37 10.13
CA ASN A 37 -21.66 -15.21 9.62
C ASN A 37 -20.69 -14.11 9.19
N PRO A 38 -20.79 -13.60 7.94
CA PRO A 38 -20.01 -12.47 7.47
C PRO A 38 -20.34 -11.20 8.28
N PHE A 39 -19.39 -10.29 8.37
CA PHE A 39 -19.63 -8.98 8.97
C PHE A 39 -19.00 -7.87 8.13
N TRP A 40 -19.79 -6.83 7.89
CA TRP A 40 -19.36 -5.68 7.13
C TRP A 40 -18.46 -4.78 7.96
N ILE A 41 -17.27 -4.47 7.43
CA ILE A 41 -16.36 -3.46 7.96
C ILE A 41 -16.87 -2.08 7.55
N GLU A 42 -17.28 -1.97 6.28
CA GLU A 42 -17.91 -0.79 5.68
C GLU A 42 -18.93 -1.29 4.64
N SER A 43 -20.16 -0.77 4.71
CA SER A 43 -21.26 -1.20 3.85
C SER A 43 -20.94 -1.05 2.38
N ASN A 44 -21.12 -2.12 1.60
CA ASN A 44 -20.86 -2.21 0.17
C ASN A 44 -19.40 -1.92 -0.25
N VAL A 45 -18.47 -1.86 0.70
CA VAL A 45 -17.04 -1.61 0.45
C VAL A 45 -16.17 -2.74 0.97
N ALA A 46 -16.37 -3.19 2.22
CA ALA A 46 -15.52 -4.23 2.77
C ALA A 46 -16.28 -5.14 3.72
N CYS A 47 -16.08 -6.45 3.55
CA CYS A 47 -16.72 -7.49 4.36
C CYS A 47 -15.71 -8.55 4.76
N ASP A 48 -15.75 -9.00 5.99
CA ASP A 48 -15.02 -10.15 6.50
C ASP A 48 -15.91 -11.38 6.58
N ILE A 49 -15.41 -12.50 6.07
CA ILE A 49 -16.03 -13.83 6.16
C ILE A 49 -15.12 -14.71 7.01
N PRO A 50 -15.46 -14.98 8.29
CA PRO A 50 -14.70 -15.92 9.12
C PRO A 50 -14.95 -17.36 8.63
N PHE A 51 -13.88 -18.16 8.59
CA PHE A 51 -14.00 -19.58 8.26
C PHE A 51 -12.91 -20.42 8.93
N THR A 52 -13.14 -21.73 8.99
CA THR A 52 -12.16 -22.69 9.51
C THR A 52 -11.84 -23.75 8.45
N GLY A 53 -10.60 -24.24 8.51
CA GLY A 53 -10.12 -25.28 7.59
C GLY A 53 -8.64 -25.56 7.73
N SER A 54 -8.10 -26.38 6.81
CA SER A 54 -6.71 -26.85 6.89
C SER A 54 -5.77 -26.14 5.91
N ASN A 55 -6.29 -25.63 4.77
CA ASN A 55 -5.44 -25.10 3.69
C ASN A 55 -5.93 -23.71 3.23
N ILE A 56 -5.27 -22.69 3.78
CA ILE A 56 -5.57 -21.28 3.44
C ILE A 56 -5.24 -20.94 1.97
N GLY A 57 -4.23 -21.57 1.38
CA GLY A 57 -3.84 -21.31 -0.02
C GLY A 57 -4.92 -21.78 -1.00
N GLN A 58 -5.46 -22.98 -0.79
CA GLN A 58 -6.57 -23.49 -1.59
C GLN A 58 -7.83 -22.65 -1.41
N ALA A 59 -8.17 -22.26 -0.17
CA ALA A 59 -9.32 -21.38 0.07
C ALA A 59 -9.20 -20.07 -0.73
N LYS A 60 -8.02 -19.44 -0.75
CA LYS A 60 -7.78 -18.23 -1.53
C LYS A 60 -7.99 -18.45 -3.04
N GLU A 61 -7.53 -19.59 -3.58
CA GLU A 61 -7.70 -19.89 -5.01
C GLU A 61 -9.17 -20.17 -5.37
N HIS A 62 -9.94 -20.83 -4.49
CA HIS A 62 -11.38 -21.03 -4.71
C HIS A 62 -12.13 -19.70 -4.72
N ILE A 63 -11.85 -18.80 -3.75
CA ILE A 63 -12.46 -17.47 -3.68
C ILE A 63 -12.11 -16.64 -4.94
N LYS A 64 -10.84 -16.69 -5.40
CA LYS A 64 -10.44 -15.98 -6.62
C LYS A 64 -11.17 -16.48 -7.86
N LYS A 65 -11.39 -17.80 -7.97
CA LYS A 65 -12.13 -18.37 -9.09
C LYS A 65 -13.59 -17.94 -9.06
N CYS A 66 -14.21 -17.95 -7.90
CA CYS A 66 -15.58 -17.53 -7.67
C CYS A 66 -15.79 -16.08 -8.13
N LEU A 67 -14.90 -15.17 -7.76
CA LEU A 67 -14.98 -13.76 -8.10
C LEU A 67 -14.24 -13.37 -9.40
N THR A 68 -14.03 -14.34 -10.30
CA THR A 68 -13.36 -14.06 -11.59
C THR A 68 -14.14 -13.05 -12.42
N GLY A 69 -13.47 -11.95 -12.79
CA GLY A 69 -14.09 -10.86 -13.57
C GLY A 69 -14.71 -9.74 -12.74
N SER A 70 -14.74 -9.87 -11.40
CA SER A 70 -15.06 -8.77 -10.51
C SER A 70 -13.85 -7.86 -10.24
N GLU A 71 -14.10 -6.62 -9.83
CA GLU A 71 -13.07 -5.67 -9.38
C GLU A 71 -12.89 -5.69 -7.84
N ILE A 72 -13.13 -6.86 -7.22
CA ILE A 72 -13.05 -7.05 -5.77
C ILE A 72 -11.67 -7.59 -5.38
N ASP A 73 -10.99 -6.89 -4.49
CA ASP A 73 -9.75 -7.36 -3.87
C ASP A 73 -10.04 -8.42 -2.79
N ILE A 74 -9.17 -9.43 -2.72
CA ILE A 74 -9.34 -10.57 -1.80
C ILE A 74 -8.10 -10.71 -0.93
N VAL A 75 -8.29 -10.66 0.40
CA VAL A 75 -7.26 -10.94 1.38
C VAL A 75 -7.68 -12.12 2.24
N VAL A 76 -6.92 -13.22 2.21
CA VAL A 76 -7.14 -14.39 3.08
C VAL A 76 -5.98 -14.53 4.04
N GLN A 77 -6.26 -14.52 5.35
CA GLN A 77 -5.24 -14.53 6.39
C GLN A 77 -5.72 -15.22 7.67
N PRO A 78 -4.79 -15.68 8.56
CA PRO A 78 -5.18 -16.15 9.89
C PRO A 78 -5.92 -15.05 10.67
N ALA A 79 -6.99 -15.42 11.37
CA ALA A 79 -7.77 -14.50 12.21
C ALA A 79 -6.92 -13.96 13.38
N LYS A 80 -6.06 -14.82 13.93
CA LYS A 80 -5.15 -14.45 15.02
C LYS A 80 -4.10 -13.44 14.56
N ASN A 81 -3.89 -12.38 15.33
CA ASN A 81 -2.92 -11.31 15.07
C ASN A 81 -3.18 -10.53 13.75
N ARG A 82 -4.42 -10.47 13.28
CA ARG A 82 -4.80 -9.70 12.10
C ARG A 82 -4.49 -8.20 12.29
N ARG A 83 -4.88 -7.63 13.44
CA ARG A 83 -4.57 -6.22 13.74
C ARG A 83 -3.10 -6.07 14.07
N LYS A 84 -2.36 -5.41 13.16
CA LYS A 84 -0.95 -5.13 13.35
C LYS A 84 -0.76 -3.96 14.30
N LYS A 85 0.32 -4.00 15.08
CA LYS A 85 0.66 -2.96 16.08
C LYS A 85 1.71 -1.99 15.58
N ILE A 86 2.30 -2.26 14.42
CA ILE A 86 3.33 -1.43 13.81
C ILE A 86 3.01 -1.31 12.31
N LEU A 87 3.05 -0.09 11.80
CA LEU A 87 3.07 0.22 10.37
C LEU A 87 4.41 0.89 10.07
N VAL A 88 5.22 0.25 9.24
CA VAL A 88 6.44 0.84 8.68
C VAL A 88 6.19 1.07 7.20
N ALA A 89 6.25 2.31 6.78
CA ALA A 89 6.01 2.69 5.39
C ALA A 89 7.24 3.42 4.82
N ASP A 90 7.61 3.08 3.60
CA ASP A 90 8.54 3.86 2.81
C ASP A 90 7.86 5.12 2.29
N MET A 91 8.64 6.15 1.96
CA MET A 91 8.13 7.44 1.50
C MET A 91 7.92 7.47 -0.02
N ASP A 92 9.03 7.39 -0.76
CA ASP A 92 9.03 7.59 -2.21
C ASP A 92 8.33 6.42 -2.92
N SER A 93 7.51 6.71 -3.91
CA SER A 93 6.69 5.72 -4.64
C SER A 93 5.80 4.83 -3.74
N THR A 94 5.64 5.18 -2.47
CA THR A 94 4.83 4.46 -1.48
C THR A 94 3.82 5.40 -0.82
N ILE A 95 4.21 6.24 0.14
CA ILE A 95 3.33 7.25 0.77
C ILE A 95 3.11 8.45 -0.16
N VAL A 96 4.12 8.82 -0.93
CA VAL A 96 4.02 9.83 -1.97
C VAL A 96 4.13 9.20 -3.37
N LYS A 97 3.51 9.82 -4.37
CA LYS A 97 3.66 9.41 -5.76
C LYS A 97 5.02 9.87 -6.30
N GLY A 98 5.77 8.94 -6.88
CA GLY A 98 7.06 9.22 -7.51
C GLY A 98 8.22 9.38 -6.53
N GLU A 99 9.36 9.77 -7.07
CA GLU A 99 10.64 9.88 -6.38
C GLU A 99 10.94 11.36 -6.11
N THR A 100 11.10 11.75 -4.84
CA THR A 100 11.28 13.16 -4.46
C THR A 100 12.55 13.78 -5.04
N LEU A 101 13.64 13.00 -5.15
CA LEU A 101 14.88 13.48 -5.78
C LEU A 101 14.73 13.67 -7.30
N ASP A 102 13.96 12.81 -7.96
CA ASP A 102 13.68 12.92 -9.40
C ASP A 102 12.82 14.16 -9.68
N GLU A 103 11.84 14.45 -8.82
CA GLU A 103 10.99 15.63 -8.93
C GLU A 103 11.81 16.92 -8.69
N LEU A 104 12.68 16.93 -7.69
CA LEU A 104 13.60 18.04 -7.44
C LEU A 104 14.53 18.28 -8.65
N ALA A 105 15.10 17.22 -9.21
CA ALA A 105 15.92 17.27 -10.42
C ALA A 105 15.12 17.79 -11.63
N GLY A 106 13.82 17.53 -11.66
CA GLY A 106 12.92 18.01 -12.71
C GLY A 106 12.85 19.52 -12.80
N LEU A 107 12.88 20.23 -11.68
CA LEU A 107 12.84 21.69 -11.64
C LEU A 107 14.08 22.36 -12.28
N ILE A 108 15.17 21.62 -12.39
CA ILE A 108 16.42 22.11 -13.02
C ILE A 108 16.76 21.40 -14.33
N GLY A 109 15.80 20.65 -14.90
CA GLY A 109 15.97 19.97 -16.20
C GLY A 109 16.83 18.70 -16.16
N LEU A 110 17.16 18.16 -14.97
CA LEU A 110 18.00 16.98 -14.78
C LEU A 110 17.21 15.69 -14.49
N LYS A 111 15.87 15.71 -14.56
CA LYS A 111 14.99 14.56 -14.23
C LYS A 111 15.42 13.28 -14.93
N LYS A 112 15.72 13.33 -16.25
CA LYS A 112 16.10 12.13 -17.01
C LYS A 112 17.39 11.49 -16.50
N GLN A 113 18.38 12.31 -16.15
CA GLN A 113 19.68 11.83 -15.67
C GLN A 113 19.54 11.18 -14.29
N VAL A 114 18.83 11.84 -13.37
CA VAL A 114 18.62 11.33 -12.01
C VAL A 114 17.74 10.08 -12.03
N SER A 115 16.66 10.06 -12.81
CA SER A 115 15.81 8.85 -12.95
C SER A 115 16.56 7.65 -13.51
N GLU A 116 17.53 7.85 -14.41
CA GLU A 116 18.29 6.70 -14.92
C GLU A 116 19.19 6.10 -13.85
N ILE A 117 19.79 6.92 -12.99
CA ILE A 117 20.57 6.45 -11.84
C ILE A 117 19.67 5.69 -10.86
N THR A 118 18.48 6.24 -10.58
CA THR A 118 17.46 5.57 -9.73
C THR A 118 17.10 4.19 -10.28
N LYS A 119 16.86 4.07 -11.60
CA LYS A 119 16.54 2.80 -12.25
C LYS A 119 17.69 1.80 -12.16
N ARG A 120 18.94 2.25 -12.33
CA ARG A 120 20.13 1.39 -12.19
C ARG A 120 20.22 0.82 -10.78
N ALA A 121 19.98 1.65 -9.77
CA ALA A 121 19.92 1.19 -8.37
C ALA A 121 18.80 0.17 -8.13
N MET A 122 17.59 0.42 -8.66
CA MET A 122 16.44 -0.52 -8.54
C MET A 122 16.69 -1.85 -9.24
N ARG A 123 17.50 -1.87 -10.31
CA ARG A 123 17.95 -3.11 -10.98
C ARG A 123 19.12 -3.80 -10.28
N GLY A 124 19.66 -3.21 -9.21
CA GLY A 124 20.81 -3.74 -8.48
C GLY A 124 22.15 -3.61 -9.22
N GLU A 125 22.24 -2.73 -10.23
CA GLU A 125 23.47 -2.47 -11.00
C GLU A 125 24.47 -1.62 -10.22
N ILE A 126 23.98 -0.78 -9.32
CA ILE A 126 24.77 0.05 -8.39
C ILE A 126 24.17 -0.04 -6.99
N ASP A 127 24.98 0.13 -5.96
CA ASP A 127 24.48 0.12 -4.59
C ASP A 127 23.79 1.45 -4.20
N PHE A 128 23.09 1.42 -3.05
CA PHE A 128 22.36 2.59 -2.57
C PHE A 128 23.26 3.80 -2.36
N LYS A 129 24.44 3.61 -1.78
CA LYS A 129 25.37 4.70 -1.45
C LYS A 129 25.93 5.35 -2.72
N GLU A 130 26.34 4.53 -3.68
CA GLU A 130 26.83 4.99 -4.98
C GLU A 130 25.73 5.77 -5.72
N SER A 131 24.54 5.21 -5.81
CA SER A 131 23.39 5.86 -6.41
C SER A 131 23.03 7.19 -5.73
N LEU A 132 23.07 7.25 -4.40
CA LEU A 132 22.77 8.49 -3.67
C LEU A 132 23.83 9.56 -3.96
N LEU A 133 25.11 9.21 -3.94
CA LEU A 133 26.20 10.14 -4.23
C LEU A 133 26.12 10.68 -5.66
N GLU A 134 25.88 9.82 -6.66
CA GLU A 134 25.70 10.24 -8.06
C GLU A 134 24.53 11.23 -8.19
N ARG A 135 23.35 10.91 -7.66
CA ARG A 135 22.16 11.77 -7.73
C ARG A 135 22.36 13.11 -7.03
N VAL A 136 22.92 13.09 -5.81
CA VAL A 136 23.15 14.32 -5.03
C VAL A 136 24.20 15.21 -5.69
N SER A 137 25.25 14.63 -6.32
CA SER A 137 26.25 15.41 -7.04
C SER A 137 25.68 16.21 -8.21
N LEU A 138 24.68 15.66 -8.90
CA LEU A 138 23.95 16.35 -9.97
C LEU A 138 23.10 17.52 -9.45
N LEU A 139 22.69 17.48 -8.19
CA LEU A 139 21.90 18.52 -7.55
C LEU A 139 22.75 19.64 -6.93
N LYS A 140 24.07 19.59 -7.08
CA LYS A 140 24.96 20.62 -6.55
C LYS A 140 24.63 22.00 -7.13
N GLY A 141 24.39 22.97 -6.25
CA GLY A 141 24.05 24.34 -6.64
C GLY A 141 22.55 24.59 -6.83
N VAL A 142 21.69 23.58 -6.64
CA VAL A 142 20.25 23.77 -6.64
C VAL A 142 19.85 24.65 -5.47
N PRO A 143 19.07 25.72 -5.67
CA PRO A 143 18.60 26.56 -4.60
C PRO A 143 17.71 25.80 -3.62
N VAL A 144 17.85 26.07 -2.30
CA VAL A 144 16.98 25.47 -1.28
C VAL A 144 15.50 25.77 -1.53
N ALA A 145 15.18 26.89 -2.20
CA ALA A 145 13.82 27.23 -2.61
C ALA A 145 13.19 26.15 -3.51
N ALA A 146 13.97 25.46 -4.33
CA ALA A 146 13.49 24.37 -5.19
C ALA A 146 12.97 23.18 -4.36
N MET A 147 13.55 22.91 -3.19
CA MET A 147 13.03 21.87 -2.28
C MET A 147 11.63 22.22 -1.77
N LYS A 148 11.39 23.52 -1.49
CA LYS A 148 10.05 23.99 -1.07
C LYS A 148 9.04 23.82 -2.19
N GLU A 149 9.41 24.17 -3.42
CA GLU A 149 8.57 24.01 -4.61
C GLU A 149 8.27 22.54 -4.88
N THR A 150 9.30 21.67 -4.82
CA THR A 150 9.11 20.22 -4.93
C THR A 150 8.10 19.72 -3.90
N LEU A 151 8.26 20.12 -2.61
CA LEU A 151 7.35 19.70 -1.54
C LEU A 151 5.90 20.12 -1.80
N GLN A 152 5.67 21.32 -2.35
CA GLN A 152 4.34 21.81 -2.69
C GLN A 152 3.67 21.01 -3.82
N ASN A 153 4.47 20.41 -4.69
CA ASN A 153 4.00 19.62 -5.84
C ASN A 153 3.88 18.12 -5.51
N ILE A 154 4.36 17.67 -4.35
CA ILE A 154 4.23 16.27 -3.93
C ILE A 154 2.75 15.90 -3.80
N THR A 155 2.39 14.78 -4.41
CA THR A 155 1.06 14.19 -4.30
C THR A 155 1.13 12.92 -3.46
N LEU A 156 0.25 12.79 -2.46
CA LEU A 156 0.13 11.57 -1.68
C LEU A 156 -0.50 10.44 -2.51
N THR A 157 -0.07 9.23 -2.25
CA THR A 157 -0.70 8.03 -2.83
C THR A 157 -2.13 7.90 -2.30
N PRO A 158 -3.12 7.64 -3.17
CA PRO A 158 -4.48 7.38 -2.72
C PRO A 158 -4.52 6.28 -1.66
N GLY A 159 -5.22 6.53 -0.56
CA GLY A 159 -5.28 5.60 0.57
C GLY A 159 -4.19 5.77 1.62
N ALA A 160 -3.11 6.50 1.38
CA ALA A 160 -2.03 6.70 2.36
C ALA A 160 -2.54 7.33 3.66
N ILE A 161 -3.29 8.43 3.58
CA ILE A 161 -3.85 9.12 4.76
C ILE A 161 -4.81 8.20 5.55
N PRO A 162 -5.86 7.60 4.92
CA PRO A 162 -6.75 6.70 5.66
C PRO A 162 -6.00 5.52 6.28
N LEU A 163 -5.03 4.92 5.60
CA LEU A 163 -4.23 3.83 6.15
C LEU A 163 -3.51 4.25 7.43
N VAL A 164 -2.70 5.32 7.37
CA VAL A 164 -1.91 5.79 8.52
C VAL A 164 -2.82 6.21 9.68
N ARG A 165 -3.87 6.99 9.39
CA ARG A 165 -4.83 7.44 10.42
C ARG A 165 -5.58 6.28 11.06
N THR A 166 -6.04 5.31 10.29
CA THR A 166 -6.74 4.13 10.82
C THR A 166 -5.83 3.31 11.71
N MET A 167 -4.59 3.07 11.27
CA MET A 167 -3.61 2.32 12.07
C MET A 167 -3.28 3.05 13.37
N SER A 168 -3.00 4.35 13.31
CA SER A 168 -2.69 5.19 14.48
C SER A 168 -3.88 5.27 15.44
N PHE A 169 -5.11 5.50 14.92
CA PHE A 169 -6.32 5.53 15.74
C PHE A 169 -6.57 4.21 16.50
N ASN A 170 -6.20 3.08 15.89
CA ASN A 170 -6.27 1.75 16.54
C ASN A 170 -5.04 1.41 17.40
N GLY A 171 -4.21 2.40 17.74
CA GLY A 171 -3.09 2.25 18.67
C GLY A 171 -1.84 1.60 18.05
N ALA A 172 -1.74 1.53 16.73
CA ALA A 172 -0.51 1.07 16.08
C ALA A 172 0.56 2.18 16.09
N TYR A 173 1.81 1.78 16.26
CA TYR A 173 2.95 2.66 16.07
C TYR A 173 3.22 2.83 14.57
N THR A 174 3.15 4.05 14.07
CA THR A 174 3.35 4.35 12.64
C THR A 174 4.71 5.00 12.42
N VAL A 175 5.45 4.50 11.44
CA VAL A 175 6.82 4.95 11.11
C VAL A 175 6.93 5.19 9.61
N LEU A 176 7.43 6.36 9.24
CA LEU A 176 7.88 6.68 7.89
C LEU A 176 9.39 6.48 7.82
N LEU A 177 9.84 5.57 6.94
CA LEU A 177 11.24 5.34 6.63
C LEU A 177 11.53 5.81 5.21
N SER A 178 12.67 6.48 5.01
CA SER A 178 13.10 6.88 3.67
C SER A 178 14.62 7.02 3.62
N GLY A 179 15.20 6.66 2.50
CA GLY A 179 16.58 7.00 2.14
C GLY A 179 16.73 8.40 1.53
N GLY A 180 15.63 9.15 1.40
CA GLY A 180 15.59 10.49 0.85
C GLY A 180 16.01 11.58 1.85
N PHE A 181 15.85 12.85 1.44
CA PHE A 181 16.23 13.98 2.27
C PHE A 181 15.28 14.16 3.47
N SER A 182 15.86 14.40 4.65
CA SER A 182 15.11 14.65 5.87
C SER A 182 14.16 15.87 5.76
N TYR A 183 14.44 16.80 4.87
CA TYR A 183 13.54 17.90 4.55
C TYR A 183 12.15 17.42 4.11
N PHE A 184 12.10 16.44 3.19
CA PHE A 184 10.85 15.87 2.70
C PHE A 184 10.22 14.94 3.74
N THR A 185 10.98 14.01 4.31
CA THR A 185 10.44 13.06 5.30
C THR A 185 9.83 13.76 6.50
N THR A 186 10.49 14.83 7.02
CA THR A 186 9.97 15.60 8.15
C THR A 186 8.67 16.34 7.82
N ALA A 187 8.53 16.82 6.60
CA ALA A 187 7.32 17.50 6.16
C ALA A 187 6.16 16.53 5.94
N ILE A 188 6.42 15.40 5.25
CA ILE A 188 5.41 14.37 4.96
C ILE A 188 4.93 13.67 6.24
N ALA A 189 5.82 13.42 7.19
CA ALA A 189 5.44 12.80 8.48
C ALA A 189 4.51 13.66 9.36
N LYS A 190 4.30 14.94 9.02
CA LYS A 190 3.40 15.86 9.75
C LYS A 190 1.99 15.94 9.17
N LEU A 191 1.75 15.35 8.02
CA LEU A 191 0.44 15.31 7.35
C LEU A 191 -0.46 14.23 7.95
#